data_6dcce4904c6566da2df402449046f4b7
#
_entry.id   6dcce4904c6566da2df402449046f4b7
#
_cell.length_a   1.000
_cell.length_b   1.000
_cell.length_c   1.000
_cell.angle_alpha   90.00
_cell.angle_beta   90.00
_cell.angle_gamma   90.00
#
_symmetry.space_group_name_H-M   'P 1'
#
loop_
_entity.id
_entity.type
_entity.pdbx_description
1 polymer ?
#
loop_
_entity_poly.entity_id
_entity_poly.type
_entity_poly.pdbx_seq_one_letter_code
_entity_poly.pdbx_strand_id
1 'polypeptide(L)'
;MRFALILLLALCVAPLARAGVVDAPASDLEISLMTYGPGDIYWERFGHDALEVRDTVSGQAIAFNYGVFDFDQEGFILNFARGIMAYRMDAEPTESDVSFYSGEGRYVRRQRLALNDEQKDRLRRFLVWNVQPQNAGYNYDYYIDNCTTRVRNALDDALDGALGKQLRERPGGMTYREQ
;
A
#
# COMPACT_ATOMS: atom_id res chain seq x y z
N MET A 1 28.67 53.53 21.16
CA MET A 1 27.57 52.82 20.47
C MET A 1 28.13 51.57 19.85
N ARG A 2 27.82 50.40 20.44
CA ARG A 2 28.26 49.08 19.93
C ARG A 2 27.07 48.40 19.30
N PHE A 3 27.08 48.28 17.97
CA PHE A 3 26.07 47.52 17.23
C PHE A 3 26.43 46.03 17.32
N ALA A 4 25.61 45.26 18.01
CA ALA A 4 25.69 43.80 18.01
C ALA A 4 24.98 43.27 16.74
N LEU A 5 25.75 42.67 15.86
CA LEU A 5 25.27 41.98 14.66
C LEU A 5 24.75 40.59 15.10
N ILE A 6 23.42 40.41 15.16
CA ILE A 6 22.78 39.16 15.43
C ILE A 6 22.71 38.41 14.10
N LEU A 7 23.58 37.40 13.93
CA LEU A 7 23.56 36.47 12.80
C LEU A 7 22.43 35.44 13.03
N LEU A 8 21.32 35.59 12.35
CA LEU A 8 20.23 34.61 12.34
C LEU A 8 20.67 33.42 11.47
N LEU A 9 21.09 32.34 12.10
CA LEU A 9 21.29 31.05 11.43
C LEU A 9 19.91 30.43 11.15
N ALA A 10 19.40 30.62 9.94
CA ALA A 10 18.21 29.88 9.48
C ALA A 10 18.61 28.41 9.30
N LEU A 11 18.26 27.57 10.28
CA LEU A 11 18.33 26.12 10.15
C LEU A 11 17.28 25.71 9.10
N CYS A 12 17.71 25.50 7.85
CA CYS A 12 16.93 24.78 6.87
C CYS A 12 16.81 23.31 7.32
N VAL A 13 15.77 23.00 8.08
CA VAL A 13 15.34 21.61 8.29
C VAL A 13 14.71 21.16 6.98
N ALA A 14 15.54 20.58 6.10
CA ALA A 14 15.04 19.90 4.91
C ALA A 14 14.13 18.74 5.33
N PRO A 15 13.01 18.47 4.62
CA PRO A 15 12.19 17.28 4.87
C PRO A 15 12.96 16.03 4.37
N LEU A 16 13.79 15.47 5.22
CA LEU A 16 14.65 14.30 4.91
C LEU A 16 13.91 12.95 4.95
N ALA A 17 12.59 12.93 5.19
CA ALA A 17 11.94 11.70 5.60
C ALA A 17 11.24 10.88 4.49
N ARG A 18 11.24 11.31 3.21
CA ARG A 18 10.60 10.56 2.12
C ARG A 18 11.51 10.14 0.96
N ALA A 19 12.75 10.55 0.96
CA ALA A 19 13.67 10.30 -0.16
C ALA A 19 14.11 8.82 -0.27
N GLY A 20 14.25 8.09 0.86
CA GLY A 20 14.89 6.79 0.89
C GLY A 20 14.26 5.73 -0.02
N VAL A 21 13.00 5.37 0.22
CA VAL A 21 12.33 4.26 -0.52
C VAL A 21 12.02 4.64 -1.97
N VAL A 22 11.68 5.90 -2.23
CA VAL A 22 11.29 6.38 -3.57
C VAL A 22 12.48 6.43 -4.51
N ASP A 23 13.66 6.85 -4.01
CA ASP A 23 14.86 7.13 -4.80
C ASP A 23 15.96 6.07 -4.66
N ALA A 24 15.79 5.06 -3.80
CA ALA A 24 16.77 4.00 -3.60
C ALA A 24 17.00 3.20 -4.89
N PRO A 25 18.25 2.76 -5.18
CA PRO A 25 18.51 1.82 -6.26
C PRO A 25 17.68 0.53 -6.09
N ALA A 26 17.22 -0.05 -7.19
CA ALA A 26 16.40 -1.27 -7.15
C ALA A 26 17.14 -2.46 -6.48
N SER A 27 18.47 -2.53 -6.59
CA SER A 27 19.32 -3.51 -5.89
C SER A 27 19.17 -3.47 -4.37
N ASP A 28 18.90 -2.27 -3.83
CA ASP A 28 18.80 -2.02 -2.39
C ASP A 28 17.35 -2.14 -1.88
N LEU A 29 16.41 -2.41 -2.78
CA LEU A 29 15.02 -2.62 -2.40
C LEU A 29 14.72 -4.08 -2.06
N GLU A 30 13.92 -4.25 -1.02
CA GLU A 30 13.22 -5.48 -0.70
C GLU A 30 11.71 -5.22 -0.77
N ILE A 31 10.98 -6.08 -1.48
CA ILE A 31 9.53 -5.98 -1.57
C ILE A 31 8.89 -7.18 -0.89
N SER A 32 7.89 -6.91 -0.06
CA SER A 32 7.16 -7.94 0.68
C SER A 32 5.65 -7.78 0.50
N LEU A 33 4.95 -8.91 0.44
CA LEU A 33 3.52 -8.96 0.68
C LEU A 33 3.28 -8.95 2.19
N MET A 34 2.50 -7.99 2.65
CA MET A 34 2.02 -7.90 4.02
C MET A 34 0.61 -8.46 4.06
N THR A 35 0.36 -9.38 5.01
CA THR A 35 -0.98 -9.91 5.28
C THR A 35 -1.30 -9.68 6.75
N TYR A 36 -2.38 -8.97 6.97
CA TYR A 36 -2.92 -8.67 8.30
C TYR A 36 -4.13 -9.55 8.57
N GLY A 37 -4.15 -10.20 9.72
CA GLY A 37 -5.22 -11.12 10.10
C GLY A 37 -6.59 -10.48 10.16
N PRO A 38 -7.67 -11.30 10.19
CA PRO A 38 -9.02 -10.78 10.38
C PRO A 38 -9.16 -10.10 11.74
N GLY A 39 -10.08 -9.14 11.81
CA GLY A 39 -10.51 -8.48 13.04
C GLY A 39 -11.95 -8.87 13.42
N ASP A 40 -12.42 -8.32 14.54
CA ASP A 40 -13.75 -8.65 15.10
C ASP A 40 -14.88 -7.86 14.43
N ILE A 41 -14.57 -6.75 13.77
CA ILE A 41 -15.54 -5.89 13.11
C ILE A 41 -15.92 -6.48 11.74
N TYR A 42 -17.17 -6.33 11.34
CA TYR A 42 -17.74 -6.98 10.14
C TYR A 42 -16.89 -6.81 8.87
N TRP A 43 -16.36 -5.61 8.60
CA TRP A 43 -15.54 -5.33 7.41
C TRP A 43 -14.07 -5.77 7.55
N GLU A 44 -13.64 -6.20 8.72
CA GLU A 44 -12.28 -6.72 8.98
C GLU A 44 -12.19 -8.24 8.91
N ARG A 45 -13.32 -8.91 8.75
CA ARG A 45 -13.43 -10.40 8.82
C ARG A 45 -12.56 -11.15 7.83
N PHE A 46 -12.15 -10.50 6.76
CA PHE A 46 -11.34 -11.11 5.70
C PHE A 46 -9.86 -10.73 5.79
N GLY A 47 -9.49 -9.94 6.79
CA GLY A 47 -8.14 -9.41 6.91
C GLY A 47 -7.83 -8.33 5.87
N HIS A 48 -6.53 -8.10 5.65
CA HIS A 48 -6.07 -7.07 4.72
C HIS A 48 -4.73 -7.49 4.11
N ASP A 49 -4.48 -7.09 2.85
CA ASP A 49 -3.20 -7.25 2.17
C ASP A 49 -2.65 -5.89 1.71
N ALA A 50 -1.34 -5.71 1.86
CA ALA A 50 -0.61 -4.55 1.40
C ALA A 50 0.73 -4.95 0.77
N LEU A 51 1.37 -4.01 0.07
CA LEU A 51 2.73 -4.17 -0.44
C LEU A 51 3.69 -3.29 0.35
N GLU A 52 4.70 -3.89 0.94
CA GLU A 52 5.81 -3.18 1.56
C GLU A 52 6.94 -3.00 0.57
N VAL A 53 7.48 -1.79 0.48
CA VAL A 53 8.75 -1.49 -0.17
C VAL A 53 9.72 -1.00 0.90
N ARG A 54 10.83 -1.71 1.08
CA ARG A 54 11.87 -1.43 2.06
C ARG A 54 13.17 -1.09 1.36
N ASP A 55 13.80 0.00 1.77
CA ASP A 55 15.20 0.29 1.48
C ASP A 55 16.07 -0.44 2.52
N THR A 56 16.87 -1.40 2.08
CA THR A 56 17.71 -2.23 2.95
C THR A 56 18.91 -1.49 3.49
N VAL A 57 19.29 -0.35 2.90
CA VAL A 57 20.43 0.47 3.33
C VAL A 57 19.99 1.43 4.44
N SER A 58 18.93 2.18 4.26
CA SER A 58 18.41 3.11 5.27
C SER A 58 17.53 2.42 6.32
N GLY A 59 16.99 1.24 6.02
CA GLY A 59 16.01 0.53 6.85
C GLY A 59 14.61 1.10 6.76
N GLN A 60 14.36 2.16 6.00
CA GLN A 60 13.02 2.73 5.81
C GLN A 60 12.13 1.75 5.06
N ALA A 61 10.88 1.63 5.50
CA ALA A 61 9.88 0.78 4.87
C ALA A 61 8.55 1.50 4.80
N ILE A 62 7.92 1.46 3.63
CA ILE A 62 6.62 2.04 3.35
C ILE A 62 5.67 0.92 2.96
N ALA A 63 4.52 0.86 3.63
CA ALA A 63 3.39 0.02 3.25
C ALA A 63 2.47 0.79 2.33
N PHE A 64 2.12 0.18 1.21
CA PHE A 64 1.18 0.69 0.21
C PHE A 64 -0.13 -0.08 0.36
N ASN A 65 -1.14 0.61 0.88
CA ASN A 65 -2.43 0.06 1.29
C ASN A 65 -3.53 0.43 0.29
N TYR A 66 -4.23 -0.55 -0.24
CA TYR A 66 -5.50 -0.34 -0.95
C TYR A 66 -6.67 -0.52 0.03
N GLY A 67 -7.78 0.15 -0.21
CA GLY A 67 -8.97 -0.03 0.63
C GLY A 67 -9.10 0.98 1.76
N VAL A 68 -8.37 2.10 1.68
CA VAL A 68 -8.55 3.20 2.62
C VAL A 68 -9.84 3.93 2.27
N PHE A 69 -10.76 3.97 3.22
CA PHE A 69 -12.07 4.56 3.07
C PHE A 69 -12.12 5.94 3.73
N ASP A 70 -12.73 6.89 3.04
CA ASP A 70 -12.93 8.23 3.55
C ASP A 70 -14.41 8.44 3.87
N PHE A 71 -14.75 8.53 5.16
CA PHE A 71 -16.12 8.77 5.61
C PHE A 71 -16.57 10.22 5.37
N ASP A 72 -15.64 11.15 5.20
CA ASP A 72 -15.91 12.58 4.99
C ASP A 72 -16.09 12.94 3.51
N GLN A 73 -16.09 11.94 2.62
CA GLN A 73 -16.28 12.17 1.18
C GLN A 73 -17.63 12.82 0.87
N GLU A 74 -17.64 13.76 -0.05
CA GLU A 74 -18.86 14.48 -0.45
C GLU A 74 -19.90 13.50 -1.01
N GLY A 75 -21.15 13.63 -0.52
CA GLY A 75 -22.26 12.78 -0.96
C GLY A 75 -22.19 11.32 -0.49
N PHE A 76 -21.42 11.01 0.54
CA PHE A 76 -21.21 9.65 1.05
C PHE A 76 -22.49 8.81 1.15
N ILE A 77 -23.52 9.31 1.85
CA ILE A 77 -24.78 8.55 2.07
C ILE A 77 -25.47 8.21 0.73
N LEU A 78 -25.49 9.15 -0.21
CA LEU A 78 -26.14 8.95 -1.51
C LEU A 78 -25.32 7.96 -2.38
N ASN A 79 -24.00 8.08 -2.36
CA ASN A 79 -23.11 7.17 -3.07
C ASN A 79 -23.20 5.77 -2.49
N PHE A 80 -23.18 5.63 -1.18
CA PHE A 80 -23.37 4.35 -0.48
C PHE A 80 -24.71 3.70 -0.84
N ALA A 81 -25.81 4.46 -0.80
CA ALA A 81 -27.13 3.96 -1.18
C ALA A 81 -27.24 3.53 -2.66
N ARG A 82 -26.37 4.06 -3.53
CA ARG A 82 -26.25 3.68 -4.95
C ARG A 82 -25.25 2.54 -5.19
N GLY A 83 -24.61 2.03 -4.14
CA GLY A 83 -23.56 1.00 -4.26
C GLY A 83 -22.21 1.55 -4.76
N ILE A 84 -22.01 2.86 -4.74
CA ILE A 84 -20.75 3.50 -5.12
C ILE A 84 -19.90 3.61 -3.86
N MET A 85 -18.87 2.78 -3.78
CA MET A 85 -17.94 2.71 -2.66
C MET A 85 -16.60 3.31 -3.10
N ALA A 86 -16.42 4.62 -2.89
CA ALA A 86 -15.18 5.28 -3.23
C ALA A 86 -14.10 5.01 -2.16
N TYR A 87 -13.06 4.33 -2.57
CA TYR A 87 -11.87 4.01 -1.77
C TYR A 87 -10.63 4.59 -2.43
N ARG A 88 -9.55 4.65 -1.71
CA ARG A 88 -8.27 5.09 -2.22
C ARG A 88 -7.12 4.20 -1.76
N MET A 89 -6.02 4.31 -2.48
CA MET A 89 -4.72 3.84 -2.03
C MET A 89 -4.10 4.89 -1.10
N ASP A 90 -3.37 4.42 -0.09
CA ASP A 90 -2.53 5.25 0.78
C ASP A 90 -1.16 4.61 0.99
N ALA A 91 -0.21 5.39 1.49
CA ALA A 91 1.14 4.93 1.79
C ALA A 91 1.62 5.54 3.10
N GLU A 92 2.06 4.69 4.01
CA GLU A 92 2.53 5.09 5.33
C GLU A 92 3.72 4.23 5.79
N PRO A 93 4.46 4.65 6.83
CA PRO A 93 5.51 3.81 7.40
C PRO A 93 4.94 2.44 7.81
N THR A 94 5.58 1.35 7.38
CA THR A 94 5.11 -0.01 7.68
C THR A 94 4.92 -0.26 9.18
N GLU A 95 5.73 0.39 10.02
CA GLU A 95 5.61 0.29 11.47
C GLU A 95 4.29 0.80 12.03
N SER A 96 3.66 1.78 11.35
CA SER A 96 2.31 2.27 11.72
C SER A 96 1.29 1.16 11.57
N ASP A 97 1.27 0.48 10.42
CA ASP A 97 0.39 -0.66 10.17
C ASP A 97 0.64 -1.79 11.16
N VAL A 98 1.91 -2.20 11.31
CA VAL A 98 2.28 -3.30 12.22
C VAL A 98 1.82 -3.01 13.64
N SER A 99 2.00 -1.78 14.11
CA SER A 99 1.59 -1.35 15.45
C SER A 99 0.07 -1.35 15.60
N PHE A 100 -0.64 -0.85 14.60
CA PHE A 100 -2.11 -0.81 14.60
C PHE A 100 -2.70 -2.23 14.65
N TYR A 101 -2.36 -3.08 13.69
CA TYR A 101 -2.93 -4.43 13.60
C TYR A 101 -2.52 -5.33 14.78
N SER A 102 -1.25 -5.24 15.23
CA SER A 102 -0.79 -6.01 16.39
C SER A 102 -1.46 -5.52 17.69
N GLY A 103 -1.71 -4.21 17.81
CA GLY A 103 -2.44 -3.63 18.94
C GLY A 103 -3.88 -4.12 19.05
N GLU A 104 -4.50 -4.46 17.92
CA GLU A 104 -5.82 -5.11 17.87
C GLU A 104 -5.78 -6.63 18.05
N GLY A 105 -4.61 -7.21 18.33
CA GLY A 105 -4.45 -8.67 18.49
C GLY A 105 -4.50 -9.45 17.17
N ARG A 106 -4.42 -8.77 16.04
CA ARG A 106 -4.41 -9.38 14.71
C ARG A 106 -3.00 -9.81 14.35
N TYR A 107 -2.84 -10.97 13.71
CA TYR A 107 -1.51 -11.38 13.26
C TYR A 107 -1.04 -10.51 12.08
N VAL A 108 0.27 -10.30 12.01
CA VAL A 108 0.94 -9.66 10.88
C VAL A 108 1.91 -10.66 10.28
N ARG A 109 1.75 -10.94 8.99
CA ARG A 109 2.64 -11.81 8.22
C ARG A 109 3.32 -11.02 7.13
N ARG A 110 4.66 -11.11 7.07
CA ARG A 110 5.48 -10.54 6.00
C ARG A 110 6.02 -11.69 5.15
N GLN A 111 5.78 -11.62 3.85
CA GLN A 111 6.31 -12.57 2.88
C GLN A 111 7.17 -11.80 1.87
N ARG A 112 8.50 -11.96 1.97
CA ARG A 112 9.42 -11.40 0.98
C ARG A 112 9.19 -12.02 -0.39
N LEU A 113 9.15 -11.18 -1.44
CA LEU A 113 8.93 -11.58 -2.82
C LEU A 113 10.27 -11.72 -3.55
N ALA A 114 10.44 -12.80 -4.30
CA ALA A 114 11.63 -13.07 -5.10
C ALA A 114 11.55 -12.34 -6.45
N LEU A 115 11.67 -11.01 -6.43
CA LEU A 115 11.66 -10.15 -7.60
C LEU A 115 13.10 -9.78 -8.01
N ASN A 116 13.37 -9.72 -9.32
CA ASN A 116 14.61 -9.13 -9.81
C ASN A 116 14.55 -7.60 -9.77
N ASP A 117 15.68 -6.92 -9.99
CA ASP A 117 15.77 -5.47 -9.83
C ASP A 117 14.86 -4.69 -10.77
N GLU A 118 14.66 -5.16 -12.01
CA GLU A 118 13.74 -4.55 -12.97
C GLU A 118 12.29 -4.64 -12.50
N GLN A 119 11.88 -5.79 -11.98
CA GLN A 119 10.54 -6.02 -11.43
C GLN A 119 10.28 -5.19 -10.17
N LYS A 120 11.28 -5.09 -9.27
CA LYS A 120 11.20 -4.23 -8.07
C LYS A 120 11.02 -2.75 -8.46
N ASP A 121 11.82 -2.27 -9.42
CA ASP A 121 11.78 -0.89 -9.87
C ASP A 121 10.45 -0.57 -10.58
N ARG A 122 9.96 -1.47 -11.42
CA ARG A 122 8.65 -1.35 -12.08
C ARG A 122 7.53 -1.27 -11.06
N LEU A 123 7.50 -2.18 -10.09
CA LEU A 123 6.48 -2.19 -9.05
C LEU A 123 6.53 -0.93 -8.18
N ARG A 124 7.72 -0.53 -7.71
CA ARG A 124 7.90 0.69 -6.93
C ARG A 124 7.39 1.92 -7.69
N ARG A 125 7.78 2.10 -8.95
CA ARG A 125 7.32 3.23 -9.77
C ARG A 125 5.80 3.24 -9.92
N PHE A 126 5.20 2.08 -10.15
CA PHE A 126 3.75 1.95 -10.21
C PHE A 126 3.09 2.36 -8.90
N LEU A 127 3.56 1.85 -7.75
CA LEU A 127 3.00 2.17 -6.43
C LEU A 127 3.11 3.66 -6.10
N VAL A 128 4.28 4.26 -6.36
CA VAL A 128 4.52 5.71 -6.17
C VAL A 128 3.63 6.57 -7.08
N TRP A 129 3.40 6.14 -8.31
CA TRP A 129 2.47 6.80 -9.22
C TRP A 129 1.01 6.62 -8.76
N ASN A 130 0.63 5.41 -8.36
CA ASN A 130 -0.75 5.09 -8.00
C ASN A 130 -1.19 5.79 -6.70
N VAL A 131 -0.29 6.00 -5.74
CA VAL A 131 -0.63 6.69 -4.48
C VAL A 131 -0.85 8.20 -4.63
N GLN A 132 -0.54 8.77 -5.80
CA GLN A 132 -0.78 10.21 -6.03
C GLN A 132 -2.29 10.51 -5.99
N PRO A 133 -2.73 11.65 -5.44
CA PRO A 133 -4.15 11.95 -5.22
C PRO A 133 -5.03 11.77 -6.47
N GLN A 134 -4.51 12.10 -7.65
CA GLN A 134 -5.22 11.97 -8.92
C GLN A 134 -5.35 10.53 -9.43
N ASN A 135 -4.57 9.58 -8.88
CA ASN A 135 -4.51 8.18 -9.30
C ASN A 135 -4.99 7.20 -8.23
N ALA A 136 -5.06 7.65 -6.97
CA ALA A 136 -5.29 6.79 -5.83
C ALA A 136 -6.73 6.28 -5.71
N GLY A 137 -7.71 7.06 -6.20
CA GLY A 137 -9.14 6.76 -6.05
C GLY A 137 -9.60 5.60 -6.93
N TYR A 138 -10.50 4.76 -6.39
CA TYR A 138 -11.15 3.71 -7.14
C TYR A 138 -12.52 3.33 -6.51
N ASN A 139 -13.38 2.69 -7.33
CA ASN A 139 -14.62 2.13 -6.83
C ASN A 139 -14.36 0.72 -6.30
N TYR A 140 -14.54 0.55 -5.00
CA TYR A 140 -14.36 -0.74 -4.34
C TYR A 140 -15.47 -1.72 -4.72
N ASP A 141 -15.09 -2.91 -5.07
CA ASP A 141 -15.99 -4.05 -5.23
C ASP A 141 -15.44 -5.23 -4.42
N TYR A 142 -16.30 -5.78 -3.59
CA TYR A 142 -15.94 -6.84 -2.65
C TYR A 142 -15.32 -8.08 -3.31
N TYR A 143 -15.70 -8.40 -4.54
CA TYR A 143 -15.26 -9.60 -5.25
C TYR A 143 -14.20 -9.32 -6.31
N ILE A 144 -14.28 -8.20 -7.02
CA ILE A 144 -13.49 -7.97 -8.22
C ILE A 144 -12.52 -6.80 -8.14
N ASP A 145 -12.70 -5.86 -7.18
CA ASP A 145 -11.81 -4.70 -7.04
C ASP A 145 -11.62 -4.30 -5.56
N ASN A 146 -10.84 -5.09 -4.83
CA ASN A 146 -10.54 -4.93 -3.40
C ASN A 146 -9.02 -4.89 -3.17
N CYS A 147 -8.58 -4.80 -1.90
CA CYS A 147 -7.15 -4.75 -1.56
C CYS A 147 -6.37 -5.91 -2.16
N THR A 148 -6.83 -7.15 -2.00
CA THR A 148 -6.14 -8.34 -2.51
C THR A 148 -6.08 -8.38 -4.03
N THR A 149 -7.17 -8.05 -4.73
CA THR A 149 -7.18 -8.03 -6.20
C THR A 149 -6.30 -6.93 -6.76
N ARG A 150 -6.22 -5.77 -6.11
CA ARG A 150 -5.34 -4.66 -6.50
C ARG A 150 -3.87 -4.99 -6.27
N VAL A 151 -3.52 -5.58 -5.12
CA VAL A 151 -2.17 -6.11 -4.85
C VAL A 151 -1.79 -7.15 -5.90
N ARG A 152 -2.67 -8.11 -6.20
CA ARG A 152 -2.45 -9.11 -7.26
C ARG A 152 -2.18 -8.46 -8.61
N ASN A 153 -2.98 -7.47 -9.00
CA ASN A 153 -2.84 -6.82 -10.31
C ASN A 153 -1.53 -6.03 -10.41
N ALA A 154 -1.15 -5.30 -9.34
CA ALA A 154 0.13 -4.60 -9.28
C ALA A 154 1.33 -5.56 -9.43
N LEU A 155 1.26 -6.72 -8.79
CA LEU A 155 2.27 -7.77 -8.93
C LEU A 155 2.26 -8.40 -10.33
N ASP A 156 1.09 -8.65 -10.90
CA ASP A 156 0.97 -9.24 -12.24
C ASP A 156 1.56 -8.31 -13.32
N ASP A 157 1.31 -7.01 -13.21
CA ASP A 157 1.90 -6.00 -14.11
C ASP A 157 3.44 -5.96 -13.97
N ALA A 158 3.96 -6.03 -12.74
CA ALA A 158 5.40 -6.07 -12.50
C ALA A 158 6.07 -7.35 -13.03
N LEU A 159 5.30 -8.43 -13.13
CA LEU A 159 5.72 -9.76 -13.61
C LEU A 159 5.34 -10.03 -15.08
N ASP A 160 5.00 -9.00 -15.85
CA ASP A 160 4.60 -9.12 -17.27
C ASP A 160 3.46 -10.14 -17.50
N GLY A 161 2.49 -10.20 -16.58
CA GLY A 161 1.32 -11.08 -16.68
C GLY A 161 1.56 -12.54 -16.26
N ALA A 162 2.75 -12.86 -15.74
CA ALA A 162 3.10 -14.25 -15.40
C ALA A 162 2.25 -14.81 -14.25
N LEU A 163 1.90 -13.98 -13.25
CA LEU A 163 1.07 -14.38 -12.13
C LEU A 163 -0.36 -14.69 -12.59
N GLY A 164 -0.98 -13.82 -13.37
CA GLY A 164 -2.31 -14.02 -13.92
C GLY A 164 -2.39 -15.24 -14.84
N LYS A 165 -1.33 -15.54 -15.59
CA LYS A 165 -1.26 -16.77 -16.38
C LYS A 165 -1.31 -18.02 -15.50
N GLN A 166 -0.49 -18.08 -14.45
CA GLN A 166 -0.48 -19.22 -13.52
C GLN A 166 -1.81 -19.39 -12.78
N LEU A 167 -2.45 -18.27 -12.39
CA LEU A 167 -3.72 -18.30 -11.67
C LEU A 167 -4.86 -18.80 -12.55
N ARG A 168 -4.88 -18.46 -13.85
CA ARG A 168 -5.89 -18.95 -14.79
C ARG A 168 -5.80 -20.45 -15.05
N GLU A 169 -4.63 -21.05 -14.90
CA GLU A 169 -4.39 -22.49 -15.06
C GLU A 169 -4.83 -23.30 -13.83
N ARG A 170 -5.14 -22.63 -12.72
CA ARG A 170 -5.63 -23.28 -11.49
C ARG A 170 -7.15 -23.26 -11.48
N PRO A 171 -7.83 -24.43 -11.41
CA PRO A 171 -9.29 -24.44 -11.26
C PRO A 171 -9.69 -23.74 -9.96
N GLY A 172 -10.59 -22.79 -10.05
CA GLY A 172 -11.21 -22.17 -8.88
C GLY A 172 -12.04 -23.22 -8.12
N GLY A 173 -11.78 -23.34 -6.82
CA GLY A 173 -12.45 -24.35 -5.99
C GLY A 173 -13.89 -24.01 -5.62
N MET A 174 -14.30 -22.73 -5.72
CA MET A 174 -15.61 -22.23 -5.29
C MET A 174 -16.12 -21.14 -6.21
N THR A 175 -17.43 -21.07 -6.38
CA THR A 175 -18.10 -19.97 -7.05
C THR A 175 -18.34 -18.81 -6.07
N TYR A 176 -18.66 -17.61 -6.60
CA TYR A 176 -19.03 -16.43 -5.77
C TYR A 176 -20.22 -16.69 -4.83
N ARG A 177 -21.05 -17.71 -5.12
CA ARG A 177 -22.19 -18.07 -4.26
C ARG A 177 -21.81 -19.00 -3.11
N GLU A 178 -20.64 -19.61 -3.19
CA GLU A 178 -20.13 -20.56 -2.19
C GLU A 178 -19.15 -19.92 -1.22
N GLN A 179 -18.75 -18.66 -1.47
CA GLN A 179 -17.94 -17.83 -0.60
C GLN A 179 -18.81 -17.00 0.35
#